data_f15d66902e20306335f17d9e85bdaee8
#
_entry.id   f15d66902e20306335f17d9e85bdaee8
#
_cell.length_a   1.000
_cell.length_b   1.000
_cell.length_c   1.000
_cell.angle_alpha   90.00
_cell.angle_beta   90.00
_cell.angle_gamma   90.00
#
_symmetry.space_group_name_H-M   'P 1'
#
loop_
_entity.id
_entity.type
_entity.pdbx_description
1 polymer ?
#
loop_
_entity_poly.entity_id
_entity_poly.type
_entity_poly.pdbx_seq_one_letter_code
_entity_poly.pdbx_strand_id
1 'polypeptide(L)'
;MLKDQLHIALDDNECDRTNNIVNGYFYIIYYDAMTEQAQKEGYDKAPVIYCFAPDQNNINCFWAVNFHYFNKRVQEYILQRMINYYDITNGNDKRVILGTKDLYNLYTNIVQGVRCYNRKGVFDAYRIKNQYIPKYLEVSPEFVITNEDKVNTDFNLAPGNKGF
;
A
#
# COMPACT_ATOMS: atom_id res chain seq x y z
N MET A 1 11.60 -11.62 -9.79
CA MET A 1 10.67 -11.78 -8.66
C MET A 1 10.75 -10.59 -7.75
N LEU A 2 9.67 -10.25 -7.07
CA LEU A 2 9.63 -9.10 -6.17
C LEU A 2 10.75 -9.13 -5.13
N LYS A 3 10.94 -10.31 -4.55
CA LYS A 3 11.92 -10.53 -3.49
C LYS A 3 13.35 -10.12 -3.89
N ASP A 4 13.70 -10.34 -5.15
CA ASP A 4 15.02 -10.03 -5.66
C ASP A 4 15.16 -8.58 -6.13
N GLN A 5 14.03 -7.88 -6.26
CA GLN A 5 13.97 -6.51 -6.77
C GLN A 5 13.78 -5.46 -5.69
N LEU A 6 13.37 -5.87 -4.51
CA LEU A 6 13.27 -4.98 -3.37
C LEU A 6 14.60 -4.91 -2.63
N HIS A 7 14.89 -3.75 -2.08
CA HIS A 7 16.08 -3.54 -1.25
C HIS A 7 15.90 -4.08 0.17
N ILE A 8 14.87 -4.89 0.39
CA ILE A 8 14.63 -5.53 1.67
C ILE A 8 14.47 -7.03 1.47
N ALA A 9 14.87 -7.77 2.47
CA ALA A 9 14.62 -9.20 2.50
C ALA A 9 13.20 -9.47 2.99
N LEU A 10 12.42 -10.19 2.19
CA LEU A 10 11.10 -10.69 2.60
C LEU A 10 11.30 -12.07 3.23
N ASP A 11 10.73 -12.25 4.41
CA ASP A 11 10.80 -13.51 5.13
C ASP A 11 9.57 -14.36 4.79
N ASP A 12 9.79 -15.56 4.31
CA ASP A 12 8.71 -16.47 3.91
C ASP A 12 7.82 -16.91 5.08
N ASN A 13 8.30 -16.76 6.30
CA ASN A 13 7.49 -17.01 7.50
C ASN A 13 6.60 -15.84 7.87
N GLU A 14 6.86 -14.67 7.34
CA GLU A 14 6.16 -13.42 7.65
C GLU A 14 5.25 -12.95 6.53
N CYS A 15 5.57 -13.33 5.30
CA CYS A 15 4.82 -12.94 4.10
C CYS A 15 4.58 -14.15 3.23
N ASP A 16 3.35 -14.27 2.72
CA ASP A 16 2.95 -15.34 1.82
C ASP A 16 2.85 -14.81 0.40
N ARG A 17 3.59 -15.38 -0.51
CA ARG A 17 3.46 -15.06 -1.92
C ARG A 17 2.06 -15.46 -2.40
N THR A 18 1.41 -14.58 -3.15
CA THR A 18 0.05 -14.81 -3.60
C THR A 18 -0.19 -14.30 -5.02
N ASN A 19 -1.10 -14.94 -5.72
CA ASN A 19 -1.60 -14.45 -7.00
C ASN A 19 -2.96 -13.76 -6.85
N ASN A 20 -3.50 -13.74 -5.64
CA ASN A 20 -4.83 -13.22 -5.38
C ASN A 20 -4.79 -12.16 -4.29
N ILE A 21 -5.07 -10.92 -4.66
CA ILE A 21 -5.17 -9.80 -3.74
C ILE A 21 -6.63 -9.61 -3.39
N VAL A 22 -6.95 -9.76 -2.11
CA VAL A 22 -8.31 -9.62 -1.60
C VAL A 22 -8.38 -8.52 -0.56
N ASN A 23 -9.54 -7.90 -0.43
CA ASN A 23 -9.74 -6.86 0.55
C ASN A 23 -9.66 -7.40 1.98
N GLY A 24 -9.13 -6.60 2.87
CA GLY A 24 -9.01 -6.93 4.30
C GLY A 24 -7.62 -7.37 4.74
N TYR A 25 -6.64 -7.38 3.85
CA TYR A 25 -5.27 -7.74 4.16
C TYR A 25 -4.28 -6.69 3.70
N PHE A 26 -3.10 -6.73 4.29
CA PHE A 26 -1.95 -5.92 3.87
C PHE A 26 -1.09 -6.72 2.90
N TYR A 27 -0.56 -6.02 1.90
CA TYR A 27 0.31 -6.61 0.87
C TYR A 27 1.51 -5.73 0.61
N ILE A 28 2.61 -6.35 0.20
CA ILE A 28 3.65 -5.70 -0.57
C ILE A 28 3.49 -6.18 -2.01
N ILE A 29 3.38 -5.27 -2.95
CA ILE A 29 3.26 -5.63 -4.36
C ILE A 29 4.42 -5.03 -5.15
N TYR A 30 4.81 -5.73 -6.21
CA TYR A 30 5.68 -5.17 -7.23
C TYR A 30 4.79 -4.71 -8.37
N TYR A 31 4.77 -3.42 -8.60
CA TYR A 31 3.76 -2.79 -9.44
C TYR A 31 4.38 -1.97 -10.56
N ASP A 32 3.79 -2.07 -11.75
CA ASP A 32 4.12 -1.25 -12.89
C ASP A 32 2.83 -0.61 -13.39
N ALA A 33 2.76 0.72 -13.32
CA ALA A 33 1.55 1.44 -13.63
C ALA A 33 1.16 1.23 -15.09
N MET A 34 -0.14 0.99 -15.30
CA MET A 34 -0.67 0.65 -16.61
C MET A 34 -1.15 1.87 -17.39
N THR A 35 -1.39 3.01 -16.72
CA THR A 35 -1.89 4.20 -17.38
C THR A 35 -0.76 5.13 -17.78
N GLU A 36 -0.93 5.79 -18.91
CA GLU A 36 0.01 6.80 -19.37
C GLU A 36 0.14 7.95 -18.37
N GLN A 37 -0.96 8.35 -17.77
CA GLN A 37 -0.93 9.41 -16.76
C GLN A 37 -0.09 9.04 -15.54
N ALA A 38 -0.28 7.84 -15.00
CA ALA A 38 0.49 7.38 -13.85
C ALA A 38 1.97 7.27 -14.18
N GLN A 39 2.29 6.81 -15.39
CA GLN A 39 3.68 6.74 -15.83
C GLN A 39 4.33 8.12 -15.95
N LYS A 40 3.56 9.14 -16.34
CA LYS A 40 4.05 10.51 -16.43
C LYS A 40 4.22 11.16 -15.08
N GLU A 41 3.30 10.92 -14.16
CA GLU A 41 3.30 11.54 -12.85
C GLU A 41 4.21 10.82 -11.85
N GLY A 42 4.52 9.58 -12.15
CA GLY A 42 5.27 8.72 -11.25
C GLY A 42 4.35 7.86 -10.38
N TYR A 43 4.90 6.77 -9.88
CA TYR A 43 4.17 5.82 -9.04
C TYR A 43 5.12 5.05 -8.16
N ASP A 44 4.60 4.49 -7.09
CA ASP A 44 5.35 3.64 -6.18
C ASP A 44 5.45 2.24 -6.77
N LYS A 45 6.65 1.77 -6.99
CA LYS A 45 6.92 0.48 -7.62
C LYS A 45 6.75 -0.69 -6.67
N ALA A 46 6.91 -0.46 -5.39
CA ALA A 46 6.82 -1.51 -4.37
C ALA A 46 6.00 -1.03 -3.17
N PRO A 47 4.72 -0.71 -3.37
CA PRO A 47 3.91 -0.17 -2.29
C PRO A 47 3.60 -1.19 -1.22
N VAL A 48 3.49 -0.70 0.02
CA VAL A 48 2.89 -1.43 1.14
C VAL A 48 1.46 -0.93 1.26
N ILE A 49 0.52 -1.81 0.97
CA ILE A 49 -0.88 -1.43 0.84
C ILE A 49 -1.79 -2.21 1.78
N TYR A 50 -2.87 -1.57 2.20
CA TYR A 50 -4.03 -2.24 2.77
C TYR A 50 -5.13 -2.22 1.72
N CYS A 51 -5.50 -3.39 1.20
CA CYS A 51 -6.54 -3.51 0.18
C CYS A 51 -7.91 -3.46 0.86
N PHE A 52 -8.78 -2.53 0.46
CA PHE A 52 -10.05 -2.38 1.15
C PHE A 52 -11.29 -2.62 0.27
N ALA A 53 -11.18 -2.54 -1.05
CA ALA A 53 -12.35 -2.75 -1.89
C ALA A 53 -11.99 -3.14 -3.32
N PRO A 54 -12.81 -3.98 -3.97
CA PRO A 54 -12.74 -4.14 -5.42
C PRO A 54 -13.29 -2.86 -6.08
N ASP A 55 -12.90 -2.62 -7.33
CA ASP A 55 -13.54 -1.56 -8.12
C ASP A 55 -14.85 -2.09 -8.69
N GLN A 56 -15.94 -1.37 -8.51
CA GLN A 56 -17.26 -1.77 -8.97
C GLN A 56 -17.40 -1.73 -10.49
N ASN A 57 -16.60 -0.88 -11.14
CA ASN A 57 -16.72 -0.66 -12.58
C ASN A 57 -15.69 -1.41 -13.41
N ASN A 58 -14.61 -1.90 -12.76
CA ASN A 58 -13.55 -2.62 -13.47
C ASN A 58 -13.05 -3.77 -12.61
N ILE A 59 -13.34 -4.99 -13.05
CA ILE A 59 -12.98 -6.21 -12.33
C ILE A 59 -11.47 -6.38 -12.15
N ASN A 60 -10.68 -5.74 -13.03
CA ASN A 60 -9.23 -5.83 -12.93
C ASN A 60 -8.63 -4.85 -11.92
N CYS A 61 -9.43 -3.96 -11.36
CA CYS A 61 -8.95 -2.92 -10.45
C CYS A 61 -9.38 -3.18 -9.01
N PHE A 62 -8.57 -2.71 -8.09
CA PHE A 62 -8.90 -2.73 -6.66
C PHE A 62 -8.41 -1.45 -6.00
N TRP A 63 -9.06 -1.07 -4.90
CA TRP A 63 -8.73 0.11 -4.14
C TRP A 63 -7.95 -0.27 -2.89
N ALA A 64 -6.91 0.48 -2.63
CA ALA A 64 -6.05 0.24 -1.48
C ALA A 64 -5.53 1.55 -0.90
N VAL A 65 -5.13 1.50 0.36
CA VAL A 65 -4.40 2.59 1.01
C VAL A 65 -2.92 2.26 0.89
N ASN A 66 -2.17 3.11 0.20
CA ASN A 66 -0.72 2.98 0.12
C ASN A 66 -0.09 3.78 1.27
N PHE A 67 0.51 3.07 2.20
CA PHE A 67 1.08 3.68 3.40
C PHE A 67 2.32 4.51 3.12
N HIS A 68 2.97 4.29 1.98
CA HIS A 68 4.13 5.09 1.59
C HIS A 68 3.79 6.55 1.31
N TYR A 69 2.52 6.88 1.11
CA TYR A 69 2.08 8.27 0.93
C TYR A 69 1.88 9.03 2.24
N PHE A 70 2.16 8.37 3.36
CA PHE A 70 2.12 9.02 4.67
C PHE A 70 3.51 9.03 5.27
N ASN A 71 3.83 10.08 6.02
CA ASN A 71 5.07 10.08 6.78
C ASN A 71 5.00 9.01 7.88
N LYS A 72 6.14 8.69 8.45
CA LYS A 72 6.29 7.62 9.44
C LYS A 72 5.34 7.77 10.62
N ARG A 73 5.22 8.99 11.12
CA ARG A 73 4.37 9.30 12.27
C ARG A 73 2.90 9.01 11.98
N VAL A 74 2.44 9.37 10.79
CA VAL A 74 1.06 9.11 10.36
C VAL A 74 0.83 7.62 10.15
N GLN A 75 1.78 6.91 9.54
CA GLN A 75 1.70 5.46 9.39
C GLN A 75 1.50 4.78 10.75
N GLU A 76 2.31 5.16 11.73
CA GLU A 76 2.22 4.61 13.08
C GLU A 76 0.89 4.95 13.74
N TYR A 77 0.41 6.17 13.54
CA TYR A 77 -0.88 6.60 14.06
C TYR A 77 -2.02 5.76 13.50
N ILE A 78 -2.07 5.60 12.19
CA ILE A 78 -3.12 4.81 11.54
C ILE A 78 -3.06 3.36 12.01
N LEU A 79 -1.88 2.76 12.00
CA LEU A 79 -1.73 1.37 12.40
C LEU A 79 -2.13 1.16 13.86
N GLN A 80 -1.74 2.06 14.76
CA GLN A 80 -2.10 1.93 16.18
C GLN A 80 -3.62 1.97 16.36
N ARG A 81 -4.32 2.79 15.60
CA ARG A 81 -5.78 2.84 15.66
C ARG A 81 -6.40 1.58 15.07
N MET A 82 -5.82 1.01 14.01
CA MET A 82 -6.25 -0.28 13.48
C MET A 82 -6.09 -1.40 14.52
N ILE A 83 -5.01 -1.37 15.27
CA ILE A 83 -4.80 -2.31 16.37
C ILE A 83 -5.82 -2.12 17.48
N ASN A 84 -6.02 -0.89 17.90
CA ASN A 84 -6.88 -0.57 19.05
C ASN A 84 -8.35 -0.84 18.77
N TYR A 85 -8.83 -0.54 17.56
CA TYR A 85 -10.24 -0.65 17.23
C TYR A 85 -10.61 -1.93 16.50
N TYR A 86 -9.66 -2.55 15.82
CA TYR A 86 -9.95 -3.71 14.96
C TYR A 86 -9.08 -4.92 15.27
N ASP A 87 -8.15 -4.80 16.19
CA ASP A 87 -7.34 -5.92 16.69
C ASP A 87 -6.48 -6.57 15.58
N ILE A 88 -6.04 -5.77 14.63
CA ILE A 88 -5.49 -6.28 13.37
C ILE A 88 -4.19 -7.06 13.52
N THR A 89 -3.39 -6.77 14.55
CA THR A 89 -2.10 -7.44 14.75
C THR A 89 -2.08 -8.37 15.96
N ASN A 90 -3.22 -8.61 16.59
CA ASN A 90 -3.28 -9.33 17.84
C ASN A 90 -3.36 -10.85 17.66
N GLY A 91 -2.24 -11.47 17.30
CA GLY A 91 -2.08 -12.92 17.36
C GLY A 91 -2.81 -13.75 16.32
N ASN A 92 -3.92 -13.28 15.80
CA ASN A 92 -4.69 -13.97 14.78
C ASN A 92 -4.45 -13.32 13.42
N ASP A 93 -4.00 -14.11 12.46
CA ASP A 93 -3.81 -13.64 11.10
C ASP A 93 -5.16 -13.61 10.36
N LYS A 94 -6.07 -12.79 10.87
CA LYS A 94 -7.43 -12.74 10.37
C LYS A 94 -7.61 -11.62 9.35
N ARG A 95 -8.56 -11.83 8.46
CA ARG A 95 -8.99 -10.84 7.49
C ARG A 95 -9.83 -9.77 8.19
N VAL A 96 -9.44 -8.51 8.08
CA VAL A 96 -10.17 -7.39 8.69
C VAL A 96 -10.61 -6.44 7.58
N ILE A 97 -11.89 -6.46 7.26
CA ILE A 97 -12.47 -5.66 6.19
C ILE A 97 -12.97 -4.34 6.77
N LEU A 98 -12.39 -3.25 6.28
CA LEU A 98 -12.78 -1.90 6.68
C LEU A 98 -13.41 -1.19 5.48
N GLY A 99 -14.57 -0.59 5.71
CA GLY A 99 -15.20 0.24 4.70
C GLY A 99 -14.62 1.65 4.68
N THR A 100 -15.08 2.44 3.73
CA THR A 100 -14.61 3.82 3.55
C THR A 100 -14.81 4.65 4.82
N LYS A 101 -15.96 4.49 5.46
CA LYS A 101 -16.27 5.21 6.70
C LYS A 101 -15.30 4.84 7.82
N ASP A 102 -14.98 3.56 7.95
CA ASP A 102 -14.03 3.09 8.95
C ASP A 102 -12.66 3.70 8.73
N LEU A 103 -12.21 3.76 7.47
CA LEU A 103 -10.93 4.34 7.12
C LEU A 103 -10.87 5.82 7.46
N TYR A 104 -11.93 6.59 7.17
CA TYR A 104 -12.00 7.99 7.55
C TYR A 104 -11.98 8.18 9.06
N ASN A 105 -12.60 7.26 9.81
CA ASN A 105 -12.57 7.32 11.28
C ASN A 105 -11.18 7.02 11.84
N LEU A 106 -10.37 6.25 11.12
CA LEU A 106 -8.99 6.01 11.52
C LEU A 106 -8.14 7.26 11.34
N TYR A 107 -8.31 7.93 10.21
CA TYR A 107 -7.52 9.11 9.88
C TYR A 107 -8.28 9.95 8.85
N THR A 108 -8.49 11.23 9.18
CA THR A 108 -9.31 12.14 8.37
C THR A 108 -8.78 12.29 6.94
N ASN A 109 -7.45 12.35 6.80
CA ASN A 109 -6.80 12.54 5.50
C ASN A 109 -6.36 11.22 4.88
N ILE A 110 -7.03 10.13 5.19
CA ILE A 110 -6.71 8.79 4.65
C ILE A 110 -6.71 8.78 3.11
N VAL A 111 -7.50 9.65 2.50
CA VAL A 111 -7.63 9.73 1.04
C VAL A 111 -6.28 10.03 0.36
N GLN A 112 -5.35 10.66 1.06
CA GLN A 112 -4.02 10.95 0.51
C GLN A 112 -3.29 9.67 0.09
N GLY A 113 -3.57 8.55 0.73
CA GLY A 113 -2.98 7.27 0.40
C GLY A 113 -3.85 6.37 -0.45
N VAL A 114 -5.09 6.75 -0.73
CA VAL A 114 -6.01 5.89 -1.48
C VAL A 114 -5.61 5.87 -2.95
N ARG A 115 -5.44 4.66 -3.49
CA ARG A 115 -5.06 4.43 -4.88
C ARG A 115 -5.88 3.30 -5.48
N CYS A 116 -6.13 3.41 -6.76
CA CYS A 116 -6.72 2.33 -7.55
C CYS A 116 -5.60 1.62 -8.32
N TYR A 117 -5.47 0.32 -8.10
CA TYR A 117 -4.45 -0.48 -8.76
C TYR A 117 -5.09 -1.42 -9.77
N ASN A 118 -4.43 -1.58 -10.92
CA ASN A 118 -4.83 -2.55 -11.92
C ASN A 118 -4.07 -3.86 -11.68
N ARG A 119 -4.79 -4.97 -11.53
CA ARG A 119 -4.18 -6.29 -11.28
C ARG A 119 -3.19 -6.68 -12.37
N LYS A 120 -3.40 -6.21 -13.60
CA LYS A 120 -2.48 -6.50 -14.72
C LYS A 120 -1.12 -5.83 -14.53
N GLY A 121 -1.04 -4.79 -13.72
CA GLY A 121 0.22 -4.14 -13.38
C GLY A 121 0.95 -4.77 -12.21
N VAL A 122 0.34 -5.72 -11.52
CA VAL A 122 0.96 -6.41 -10.38
C VAL A 122 1.77 -7.58 -10.90
N PHE A 123 3.10 -7.47 -10.84
CA PHE A 123 4.00 -8.54 -11.28
C PHE A 123 4.21 -9.59 -10.22
N ASP A 124 4.19 -9.20 -8.97
CA ASP A 124 4.37 -10.09 -7.86
C ASP A 124 3.68 -9.50 -6.63
N ALA A 125 3.25 -10.34 -5.72
CA ALA A 125 2.56 -9.90 -4.52
C ALA A 125 2.84 -10.83 -3.34
N TYR A 126 2.99 -10.22 -2.17
CA TYR A 126 3.17 -10.94 -0.91
C TYR A 126 2.18 -10.39 0.10
N ARG A 127 1.36 -11.28 0.65
CA ARG A 127 0.48 -10.93 1.75
C ARG A 127 1.29 -10.90 3.04
N ILE A 128 1.25 -9.78 3.75
CA ILE A 128 1.93 -9.63 5.02
C ILE A 128 1.04 -10.24 6.10
N LYS A 129 1.57 -11.19 6.87
CA LYS A 129 0.85 -11.70 8.03
C LYS A 129 0.66 -10.56 9.03
N ASN A 130 -0.52 -10.46 9.61
CA ASN A 130 -0.92 -9.25 10.34
C ASN A 130 0.04 -8.86 11.46
N GLN A 131 0.58 -9.83 12.17
CA GLN A 131 1.51 -9.54 13.27
C GLN A 131 2.83 -8.89 12.82
N TYR A 132 3.15 -8.98 11.53
CA TYR A 132 4.40 -8.42 10.98
C TYR A 132 4.19 -7.12 10.21
N ILE A 133 2.97 -6.60 10.17
CA ILE A 133 2.69 -5.34 9.48
C ILE A 133 3.62 -4.20 9.96
N PRO A 134 3.84 -4.01 11.26
CA PRO A 134 4.73 -2.92 11.70
C PRO A 134 6.12 -2.98 11.10
N LYS A 135 6.67 -4.19 10.97
CA LYS A 135 8.00 -4.39 10.40
C LYS A 135 8.07 -3.94 8.96
N TYR A 136 7.04 -4.30 8.15
CA TYR A 136 7.07 -4.02 6.72
C TYR A 136 6.63 -2.60 6.37
N LEU A 137 6.06 -1.86 7.29
CA LEU A 137 5.86 -0.43 7.11
C LEU A 137 7.18 0.35 7.13
N GLU A 138 8.27 -0.28 7.58
CA GLU A 138 9.61 0.32 7.52
C GLU A 138 10.20 0.32 6.11
N VAL A 139 9.60 -0.40 5.17
CA VAL A 139 10.07 -0.45 3.79
C VAL A 139 10.00 0.94 3.18
N SER A 140 11.12 1.37 2.60
CA SER A 140 11.17 2.66 1.91
C SER A 140 10.41 2.60 0.58
N PRO A 141 9.74 3.67 0.19
CA PRO A 141 9.08 3.72 -1.11
C PRO A 141 10.10 3.70 -2.25
N GLU A 142 9.71 3.07 -3.36
CA GLU A 142 10.47 3.07 -4.59
C GLU A 142 9.65 3.75 -5.69
N PHE A 143 9.75 5.06 -5.77
CA PHE A 143 9.02 5.82 -6.78
C PHE A 143 9.72 5.74 -8.13
N VAL A 144 8.94 5.44 -9.16
CA VAL A 144 9.38 5.49 -10.55
C VAL A 144 8.88 6.79 -11.14
N ILE A 145 9.81 7.58 -11.67
CA ILE A 145 9.53 8.90 -12.21
C ILE A 145 10.03 8.96 -13.63
N THR A 146 9.14 9.25 -14.56
CA THR A 146 9.49 9.36 -16.00
C THR A 146 9.79 10.80 -16.40
N ASN A 147 9.50 11.76 -15.54
CA ASN A 147 9.81 13.17 -15.74
C ASN A 147 10.75 13.63 -14.65
N GLU A 148 12.02 13.83 -15.01
CA GLU A 148 13.06 14.21 -14.05
C GLU A 148 12.81 15.55 -13.37
N ASP A 149 12.12 16.46 -14.02
CA ASP A 149 11.79 17.75 -13.45
C ASP A 149 10.88 17.62 -12.21
N LYS A 150 10.20 16.51 -12.08
CA LYS A 150 9.32 16.25 -10.95
C LYS A 150 10.00 15.58 -9.78
N VAL A 151 11.18 15.03 -9.96
CA VAL A 151 11.87 14.25 -8.94
C VAL A 151 11.95 15.00 -7.63
N ASN A 152 12.37 16.25 -7.67
CA ASN A 152 12.60 17.04 -6.47
C ASN A 152 11.34 17.67 -5.89
N THR A 153 10.31 17.85 -6.70
CA THR A 153 9.10 18.51 -6.28
C THR A 153 8.03 17.55 -5.80
N ASP A 154 7.90 16.39 -6.45
CA ASP A 154 6.78 15.49 -6.21
C ASP A 154 7.07 14.47 -5.12
N PHE A 155 8.30 13.95 -5.05
CA PHE A 155 8.62 12.84 -4.17
C PHE A 155 9.62 13.18 -3.06
N ASN A 156 10.29 14.31 -3.13
CA ASN A 156 11.10 14.79 -2.02
C ASN A 156 10.26 15.47 -0.94
N LEU A 157 9.01 15.76 -1.23
CA LEU A 157 8.07 16.22 -0.24
C LEU A 157 7.68 15.06 0.67
N ALA A 158 7.32 15.39 1.90
CA ALA A 158 6.86 14.36 2.82
C ALA A 158 5.65 13.63 2.22
N PRO A 159 5.63 12.29 2.31
CA PRO A 159 4.45 11.54 1.87
C PRO A 159 3.19 12.09 2.53
N GLY A 160 2.11 12.14 1.77
CA GLY A 160 0.87 12.71 2.24
C GLY A 160 0.67 14.18 1.96
N ASN A 161 1.73 14.88 1.55
CA ASN A 161 1.62 16.28 1.15
C ASN A 161 1.12 16.47 -0.28
N LYS A 162 1.18 15.44 -1.07
CA LYS A 162 0.64 15.46 -2.43
C LYS A 162 -0.85 15.29 -2.35
N GLY A 163 -1.56 16.28 -2.79
CA GLY A 163 -3.01 16.19 -2.88
C GLY A 163 -3.46 15.23 -3.99
N PHE A 164 -4.62 14.71 -3.84
CA PHE A 164 -5.23 13.82 -4.81
C PHE A 164 -6.64 14.26 -5.11
#